data_1ef162215ad2341226540876c8069bad
#
_entry.id   1ef162215ad2341226540876c8069bad
#
_cell.length_a   1.000
_cell.length_b   1.000
_cell.length_c   1.000
_cell.angle_alpha   90.00
_cell.angle_beta   90.00
_cell.angle_gamma   90.00
#
_symmetry.space_group_name_H-M   'P 1'
#
loop_
_entity.id
_entity.type
_entity.pdbx_description
1 polymer ?
#
loop_
_entity_poly.entity_id
_entity_poly.type
_entity_poly.pdbx_seq_one_letter_code
_entity_poly.pdbx_strand_id
1 'polypeptide(L)'
;ALPISVKVTAIVAFILIGIGMLAFSGNPAYGLRNLTAGGFMPFGVKGMWFAVIVSIFSYLSIEMIAVAAGEAKNPVIAVKAAFKGTIVRLFIFYMLSIALMLAIVPWRQSGTGESPFLMAMNVIHLPAAAGIFNFIVLVAALSAMNSQLYITTRMMFSLSRAGQAPAALGRVSRRGIPVNALAMSCIGIVVSIVLSLV
;
A
#
# COMPACT_ATOMS: atom_id res chain seq x y z
N ALA A 1 14.06 1.85 -9.56
CA ALA A 1 13.94 3.23 -9.04
C ALA A 1 12.71 3.97 -9.61
N LEU A 2 12.44 3.86 -10.93
CA LEU A 2 11.29 4.52 -11.59
C LEU A 2 9.92 4.31 -10.92
N PRO A 3 9.49 3.07 -10.59
CA PRO A 3 8.15 2.85 -10.03
C PRO A 3 7.95 3.45 -8.63
N ILE A 4 9.01 3.61 -7.84
CA ILE A 4 8.93 4.23 -6.51
C ILE A 4 8.76 5.74 -6.65
N SER A 5 9.53 6.37 -7.53
CA SER A 5 9.45 7.82 -7.79
C SER A 5 8.07 8.22 -8.29
N VAL A 6 7.47 7.47 -9.20
CA VAL A 6 6.12 7.73 -9.73
C VAL A 6 5.08 7.71 -8.61
N LYS A 7 5.13 6.71 -7.72
CA LYS A 7 4.20 6.61 -6.59
C LYS A 7 4.33 7.77 -5.62
N VAL A 8 5.56 8.11 -5.24
CA VAL A 8 5.83 9.20 -4.30
C VAL A 8 5.39 10.53 -4.90
N THR A 9 5.72 10.78 -6.17
CA THR A 9 5.29 12.00 -6.88
C THR A 9 3.77 12.10 -6.94
N ALA A 10 3.06 11.00 -7.21
CA ALA A 10 1.61 10.99 -7.27
C ALA A 10 0.98 11.33 -5.91
N ILE A 11 1.48 10.75 -4.81
CA ILE A 11 0.98 11.04 -3.46
C ILE A 11 1.27 12.49 -3.08
N VAL A 12 2.47 12.98 -3.36
CA VAL A 12 2.84 14.38 -3.09
C VAL A 12 1.97 15.34 -3.91
N ALA A 13 1.76 15.06 -5.20
CA ALA A 13 0.87 15.85 -6.04
C ALA A 13 -0.57 15.86 -5.49
N PHE A 14 -1.09 14.69 -5.09
CA PHE A 14 -2.41 14.59 -4.46
C PHE A 14 -2.51 15.44 -3.18
N ILE A 15 -1.49 15.39 -2.32
CA ILE A 15 -1.44 16.18 -1.09
C ILE A 15 -1.44 17.67 -1.40
N LEU A 16 -0.62 18.12 -2.35
CA LEU A 16 -0.54 19.54 -2.73
C LEU A 16 -1.85 20.03 -3.34
N ILE A 17 -2.46 19.26 -4.23
CA ILE A 17 -3.76 19.58 -4.84
C ILE A 17 -4.84 19.62 -3.74
N GLY A 18 -4.89 18.62 -2.86
CA GLY A 18 -5.86 18.54 -1.77
C GLY A 18 -5.76 19.74 -0.80
N ILE A 19 -4.56 20.13 -0.42
CA ILE A 19 -4.33 21.33 0.41
C ILE A 19 -4.78 22.57 -0.36
N GLY A 20 -4.40 22.70 -1.63
CA GLY A 20 -4.81 23.84 -2.47
C GLY A 20 -6.34 23.95 -2.58
N MET A 21 -7.03 22.84 -2.73
CA MET A 21 -8.50 22.82 -2.75
C MET A 21 -9.11 23.30 -1.42
N LEU A 22 -8.62 22.79 -0.30
CA LEU A 22 -9.12 23.19 1.01
C LEU A 22 -8.86 24.68 1.31
N ALA A 23 -7.72 25.21 0.82
CA ALA A 23 -7.34 26.59 1.07
C ALA A 23 -8.02 27.61 0.15
N PHE A 24 -8.25 27.26 -1.13
CA PHE A 24 -8.60 28.22 -2.16
C PHE A 24 -9.96 28.00 -2.83
N SER A 25 -10.60 26.82 -2.67
CA SER A 25 -11.86 26.53 -3.39
C SER A 25 -13.05 27.36 -2.92
N GLY A 26 -13.03 27.86 -1.68
CA GLY A 26 -14.19 28.58 -1.09
C GLY A 26 -15.48 27.73 -1.02
N ASN A 27 -15.44 26.46 -1.44
CA ASN A 27 -16.61 25.60 -1.49
C ASN A 27 -16.95 25.07 -0.10
N PRO A 28 -18.14 25.36 0.44
CA PRO A 28 -18.54 24.91 1.77
C PRO A 28 -18.70 23.39 1.90
N ALA A 29 -18.72 22.64 0.78
CA ALA A 29 -18.74 21.19 0.79
C ALA A 29 -17.41 20.56 1.21
N TYR A 30 -16.29 21.28 1.06
CA TYR A 30 -14.96 20.82 1.43
C TYR A 30 -14.54 21.38 2.78
N GLY A 31 -13.96 20.57 3.62
CA GLY A 31 -13.44 21.06 4.90
C GLY A 31 -13.25 19.95 5.93
N LEU A 32 -12.50 20.31 6.96
CA LEU A 32 -12.19 19.40 8.08
C LEU A 32 -13.45 18.94 8.84
N ARG A 33 -14.58 19.66 8.71
CA ARG A 33 -15.86 19.22 9.27
C ARG A 33 -16.35 17.89 8.72
N ASN A 34 -15.95 17.50 7.50
CA ASN A 34 -16.29 16.22 6.91
C ASN A 34 -15.66 15.04 7.65
N LEU A 35 -14.52 15.26 8.34
CA LEU A 35 -13.87 14.26 9.19
C LEU A 35 -14.73 13.87 10.39
N THR A 36 -15.53 14.79 10.89
CA THR A 36 -16.38 14.59 12.08
C THR A 36 -17.87 14.48 11.73
N ALA A 37 -18.22 14.58 10.44
CA ALA A 37 -19.58 14.47 9.95
C ALA A 37 -20.14 13.07 10.23
N GLY A 38 -21.06 12.96 11.19
CA GLY A 38 -21.63 11.69 11.65
C GLY A 38 -21.03 11.16 12.96
N GLY A 39 -20.19 11.96 13.63
CA GLY A 39 -19.54 11.62 14.90
C GLY A 39 -18.24 10.83 14.74
N PHE A 40 -17.52 10.65 15.83
CA PHE A 40 -16.22 9.98 15.84
C PHE A 40 -16.34 8.45 15.59
N MET A 41 -17.45 7.85 15.99
CA MET A 41 -17.72 6.42 15.83
C MET A 41 -19.11 6.18 15.21
N PRO A 42 -19.32 6.47 13.92
CA PRO A 42 -20.65 6.40 13.30
C PRO A 42 -21.26 4.98 13.33
N PHE A 43 -20.43 3.94 13.38
CA PHE A 43 -20.83 2.53 13.51
C PHE A 43 -20.49 1.91 14.86
N GLY A 44 -20.19 2.75 15.88
CA GLY A 44 -19.82 2.30 17.20
C GLY A 44 -18.52 1.47 17.24
N VAL A 45 -18.34 0.76 18.36
CA VAL A 45 -17.12 -0.03 18.62
C VAL A 45 -16.92 -1.16 17.60
N LYS A 46 -18.02 -1.78 17.12
CA LYS A 46 -17.93 -2.84 16.09
C LYS A 46 -17.35 -2.32 14.78
N GLY A 47 -17.80 -1.13 14.33
CA GLY A 47 -17.25 -0.50 13.13
C GLY A 47 -15.77 -0.13 13.29
N MET A 48 -15.37 0.34 14.46
CA MET A 48 -13.98 0.63 14.77
C MET A 48 -13.10 -0.63 14.67
N TRP A 49 -13.53 -1.75 15.29
CA TRP A 49 -12.78 -3.01 15.21
C TRP A 49 -12.66 -3.52 13.77
N PHE A 50 -13.74 -3.43 12.99
CA PHE A 50 -13.70 -3.81 11.58
C PHE A 50 -12.70 -2.95 10.79
N ALA A 51 -12.70 -1.63 11.02
CA ALA A 51 -11.74 -0.72 10.41
C ALA A 51 -10.28 -1.04 10.82
N VAL A 52 -10.03 -1.41 12.07
CA VAL A 52 -8.71 -1.86 12.54
C VAL A 52 -8.26 -3.10 11.80
N ILE A 53 -9.12 -4.12 11.66
CA ILE A 53 -8.79 -5.36 10.94
C ILE A 53 -8.43 -5.05 9.47
N VAL A 54 -9.24 -4.25 8.78
CA VAL A 54 -8.98 -3.84 7.40
C VAL A 54 -7.69 -3.02 7.31
N SER A 55 -7.43 -2.13 8.27
CA SER A 55 -6.22 -1.31 8.30
C SER A 55 -4.93 -2.12 8.42
N ILE A 56 -4.95 -3.27 9.11
CA ILE A 56 -3.79 -4.16 9.22
C ILE A 56 -3.28 -4.57 7.85
N PHE A 57 -4.18 -4.84 6.90
CA PHE A 57 -3.79 -5.18 5.53
C PHE A 57 -3.07 -4.04 4.79
N SER A 58 -3.32 -2.79 5.17
CA SER A 58 -2.64 -1.63 4.58
C SER A 58 -1.16 -1.53 4.98
N TYR A 59 -0.77 -2.23 6.04
CA TYR A 59 0.61 -2.27 6.54
C TYR A 59 1.39 -3.53 6.10
N LEU A 60 0.81 -4.38 5.25
CA LEU A 60 1.54 -5.48 4.63
C LEU A 60 2.74 -4.95 3.85
N SER A 61 3.82 -5.69 3.83
CA SER A 61 5.12 -5.37 3.25
C SER A 61 6.07 -4.56 4.14
N ILE A 62 5.70 -4.23 5.38
CA ILE A 62 6.66 -3.64 6.35
C ILE A 62 7.75 -4.67 6.70
N GLU A 63 7.39 -5.95 6.73
CA GLU A 63 8.30 -7.07 6.92
C GLU A 63 9.42 -7.14 5.89
N MET A 64 9.25 -6.50 4.71
CA MET A 64 10.29 -6.38 3.70
C MET A 64 11.56 -5.70 4.24
N ILE A 65 11.42 -4.83 5.24
CA ILE A 65 12.55 -4.18 5.91
C ILE A 65 13.45 -5.24 6.55
N ALA A 66 12.88 -6.24 7.22
CA ALA A 66 13.62 -7.30 7.87
C ALA A 66 14.30 -8.21 6.84
N VAL A 67 13.59 -8.57 5.77
CA VAL A 67 14.13 -9.41 4.67
C VAL A 67 15.28 -8.69 3.96
N ALA A 68 15.09 -7.42 3.59
CA ALA A 68 16.11 -6.64 2.91
C ALA A 68 17.33 -6.33 3.80
N ALA A 69 17.12 -6.17 5.10
CA ALA A 69 18.20 -5.94 6.05
C ALA A 69 19.10 -7.16 6.23
N GLY A 70 18.57 -8.38 6.06
CA GLY A 70 19.37 -9.60 6.08
C GLY A 70 20.43 -9.66 4.97
N GLU A 71 20.26 -8.88 3.90
CA GLU A 71 21.22 -8.76 2.79
C GLU A 71 22.18 -7.56 2.94
N ALA A 72 22.01 -6.73 3.98
CA ALA A 72 22.82 -5.54 4.21
C ALA A 72 24.17 -5.88 4.90
N LYS A 73 25.22 -5.10 4.61
CA LYS A 73 26.53 -5.25 5.25
C LYS A 73 26.46 -5.11 6.78
N ASN A 74 25.58 -4.22 7.28
CA ASN A 74 25.32 -3.99 8.70
C ASN A 74 23.82 -4.05 8.98
N PRO A 75 23.24 -5.25 9.23
CA PRO A 75 21.79 -5.44 9.36
C PRO A 75 21.13 -4.57 10.43
N VAL A 76 21.77 -4.44 11.61
CA VAL A 76 21.21 -3.68 12.74
C VAL A 76 21.06 -2.20 12.42
N ILE A 77 22.07 -1.59 11.77
CA ILE A 77 22.02 -0.18 11.37
C ILE A 77 20.99 0.02 10.26
N ALA A 78 20.97 -0.89 9.28
CA ALA A 78 20.02 -0.84 8.17
C ALA A 78 18.57 -0.94 8.65
N VAL A 79 18.25 -1.86 9.57
CA VAL A 79 16.92 -2.00 10.17
C VAL A 79 16.50 -0.72 10.88
N LYS A 80 17.34 -0.19 11.79
CA LYS A 80 17.03 1.02 12.56
C LYS A 80 16.71 2.22 11.65
N ALA A 81 17.56 2.45 10.64
CA ALA A 81 17.38 3.55 9.69
C ALA A 81 16.10 3.37 8.84
N ALA A 82 15.87 2.16 8.34
CA ALA A 82 14.70 1.84 7.53
C ALA A 82 13.39 1.96 8.34
N PHE A 83 13.34 1.47 9.58
CA PHE A 83 12.16 1.60 10.45
C PHE A 83 11.83 3.06 10.71
N LYS A 84 12.80 3.88 11.14
CA LYS A 84 12.58 5.30 11.40
C LYS A 84 12.04 6.01 10.16
N GLY A 85 12.66 5.80 9.00
CA GLY A 85 12.22 6.40 7.74
C GLY A 85 10.83 5.92 7.31
N THR A 86 10.50 4.65 7.54
CA THR A 86 9.19 4.07 7.19
C THR A 86 8.09 4.63 8.08
N ILE A 87 8.28 4.72 9.39
CA ILE A 87 7.28 5.27 10.32
C ILE A 87 6.95 6.73 9.93
N VAL A 88 7.95 7.56 9.67
CA VAL A 88 7.74 8.96 9.27
C VAL A 88 6.98 9.05 7.94
N ARG A 89 7.33 8.21 6.94
CA ARG A 89 6.65 8.18 5.64
C ARG A 89 5.21 7.69 5.78
N LEU A 90 4.96 6.64 6.56
CA LEU A 90 3.63 6.13 6.81
C LEU A 90 2.77 7.20 7.48
N PHE A 91 3.28 7.86 8.51
CA PHE A 91 2.54 8.90 9.20
C PHE A 91 2.16 10.04 8.25
N ILE A 92 3.12 10.60 7.51
CA ILE A 92 2.88 11.71 6.60
C ILE A 92 1.97 11.29 5.44
N PHE A 93 2.32 10.22 4.72
CA PHE A 93 1.59 9.86 3.51
C PHE A 93 0.23 9.23 3.77
N TYR A 94 0.09 8.38 4.79
CA TYR A 94 -1.20 7.76 5.09
C TYR A 94 -2.12 8.72 5.84
N MET A 95 -1.67 9.28 6.96
CA MET A 95 -2.54 10.16 7.76
C MET A 95 -2.97 11.40 6.99
N LEU A 96 -2.02 12.07 6.32
CA LEU A 96 -2.32 13.30 5.60
C LEU A 96 -3.18 13.03 4.35
N SER A 97 -2.87 11.98 3.58
CA SER A 97 -3.66 11.64 2.39
C SER A 97 -5.08 11.23 2.74
N ILE A 98 -5.28 10.41 3.78
CA ILE A 98 -6.60 9.99 4.23
C ILE A 98 -7.39 11.19 4.78
N ALA A 99 -6.75 12.05 5.58
CA ALA A 99 -7.38 13.25 6.12
C ALA A 99 -7.84 14.20 5.00
N LEU A 100 -6.99 14.45 4.00
CA LEU A 100 -7.33 15.28 2.85
C LEU A 100 -8.44 14.65 2.01
N MET A 101 -8.38 13.35 1.76
CA MET A 101 -9.40 12.61 1.01
C MET A 101 -10.76 12.72 1.69
N LEU A 102 -10.83 12.48 3.01
CA LEU A 102 -12.07 12.60 3.78
C LEU A 102 -12.56 14.04 3.91
N ALA A 103 -11.67 15.03 3.88
CA ALA A 103 -12.04 16.43 3.87
C ALA A 103 -12.67 16.87 2.53
N ILE A 104 -12.29 16.22 1.41
CA ILE A 104 -12.79 16.50 0.06
C ILE A 104 -14.03 15.65 -0.24
N VAL A 105 -13.99 14.34 0.06
CA VAL A 105 -15.07 13.39 -0.22
C VAL A 105 -15.64 12.88 1.09
N PRO A 106 -16.93 13.11 1.37
CA PRO A 106 -17.56 12.56 2.56
C PRO A 106 -17.44 11.03 2.61
N TRP A 107 -17.09 10.47 3.75
CA TRP A 107 -16.83 9.03 3.93
C TRP A 107 -18.00 8.14 3.48
N ARG A 108 -19.24 8.62 3.58
CA ARG A 108 -20.45 7.90 3.14
C ARG A 108 -20.47 7.63 1.63
N GLN A 109 -19.80 8.44 0.83
CA GLN A 109 -19.67 8.27 -0.61
C GLN A 109 -18.49 7.39 -1.01
N SER A 110 -17.51 7.22 -0.12
CA SER A 110 -16.27 6.46 -0.40
C SER A 110 -16.49 4.93 -0.52
N GLY A 111 -17.68 4.42 -0.22
CA GLY A 111 -18.03 2.99 -0.29
C GLY A 111 -18.67 2.52 -1.60
N THR A 112 -18.78 3.35 -2.63
CA THR A 112 -19.57 3.08 -3.84
C THR A 112 -18.81 2.35 -4.96
N GLY A 113 -17.68 1.68 -4.68
CA GLY A 113 -16.99 0.82 -5.64
C GLY A 113 -15.88 1.48 -6.43
N GLU A 114 -15.77 2.81 -6.46
CA GLU A 114 -14.66 3.51 -7.07
C GLU A 114 -13.52 3.77 -6.07
N SER A 115 -12.29 3.86 -6.57
CA SER A 115 -11.16 4.26 -5.74
C SER A 115 -11.40 5.65 -5.14
N PRO A 116 -11.28 5.85 -3.81
CA PRO A 116 -11.47 7.15 -3.19
C PRO A 116 -10.56 8.26 -3.75
N PHE A 117 -9.36 7.90 -4.22
CA PHE A 117 -8.48 8.82 -4.94
C PHE A 117 -9.08 9.28 -6.27
N LEU A 118 -9.73 8.36 -6.99
CA LEU A 118 -10.40 8.67 -8.25
C LEU A 118 -11.60 9.58 -8.02
N MET A 119 -12.39 9.32 -6.98
CA MET A 119 -13.49 10.17 -6.58
C MET A 119 -13.02 11.59 -6.25
N ALA A 120 -11.94 11.73 -5.49
CA ALA A 120 -11.36 13.04 -5.19
C ALA A 120 -10.90 13.77 -6.46
N MET A 121 -10.32 13.05 -7.43
CA MET A 121 -9.91 13.63 -8.72
C MET A 121 -11.08 14.02 -9.60
N ASN A 122 -12.18 13.26 -9.61
CA ASN A 122 -13.41 13.60 -10.34
C ASN A 122 -14.06 14.88 -9.81
N VAL A 123 -14.01 15.08 -8.49
CA VAL A 123 -14.49 16.29 -7.83
C VAL A 123 -13.72 17.54 -8.29
N ILE A 124 -12.46 17.39 -8.67
CA ILE A 124 -11.59 18.49 -9.18
C ILE A 124 -11.92 18.86 -10.63
N HIS A 125 -12.82 18.12 -11.30
CA HIS A 125 -13.16 18.31 -12.71
C HIS A 125 -11.95 18.28 -13.67
N LEU A 126 -10.95 17.46 -13.38
CA LEU A 126 -9.80 17.21 -14.24
C LEU A 126 -9.93 15.82 -14.89
N PRO A 127 -10.64 15.68 -16.01
CA PRO A 127 -10.94 14.36 -16.60
C PRO A 127 -9.65 13.61 -17.01
N ALA A 128 -8.61 14.31 -17.42
CA ALA A 128 -7.31 13.71 -17.72
C ALA A 128 -6.61 13.18 -16.46
N ALA A 129 -6.83 13.80 -15.29
CA ALA A 129 -6.21 13.37 -14.03
C ALA A 129 -6.72 12.00 -13.56
N ALA A 130 -7.99 11.69 -13.81
CA ALA A 130 -8.58 10.40 -13.48
C ALA A 130 -7.88 9.24 -14.21
N GLY A 131 -7.63 9.38 -15.51
CA GLY A 131 -6.89 8.40 -16.31
C GLY A 131 -5.43 8.22 -15.86
N ILE A 132 -4.75 9.32 -15.59
CA ILE A 132 -3.36 9.30 -15.09
C ILE A 132 -3.31 8.61 -13.72
N PHE A 133 -4.22 8.94 -12.80
CA PHE A 133 -4.27 8.30 -11.49
C PHE A 133 -4.57 6.81 -11.58
N ASN A 134 -5.47 6.40 -12.45
CA ASN A 134 -5.78 4.99 -12.66
C ASN A 134 -4.56 4.22 -13.19
N PHE A 135 -3.81 4.80 -14.10
CA PHE A 135 -2.53 4.25 -14.58
C PHE A 135 -1.49 4.15 -13.44
N ILE A 136 -1.38 5.18 -12.59
CA ILE A 136 -0.47 5.19 -11.44
C ILE A 136 -0.86 4.09 -10.43
N VAL A 137 -2.15 3.91 -10.15
CA VAL A 137 -2.66 2.85 -9.28
C VAL A 137 -2.32 1.47 -9.84
N LEU A 138 -2.49 1.26 -11.15
CA LEU A 138 -2.11 0.01 -11.81
C LEU A 138 -0.60 -0.27 -11.66
N VAL A 139 0.25 0.70 -11.95
CA VAL A 139 1.72 0.57 -11.78
C VAL A 139 2.07 0.32 -10.31
N ALA A 140 1.36 0.96 -9.38
CA ALA A 140 1.54 0.75 -7.94
C ALA A 140 1.19 -0.68 -7.53
N ALA A 141 0.06 -1.20 -8.01
CA ALA A 141 -0.38 -2.57 -7.74
C ALA A 141 0.62 -3.61 -8.28
N LEU A 142 1.02 -3.48 -9.54
CA LEU A 142 2.02 -4.37 -10.15
C LEU A 142 3.36 -4.35 -9.39
N SER A 143 3.80 -3.17 -8.94
CA SER A 143 5.02 -3.05 -8.15
C SER A 143 4.87 -3.67 -6.76
N ALA A 144 3.69 -3.57 -6.11
CA ALA A 144 3.42 -4.22 -4.84
C ALA A 144 3.43 -5.75 -5.00
N MET A 145 2.78 -6.28 -6.04
CA MET A 145 2.80 -7.72 -6.36
C MET A 145 4.22 -8.24 -6.54
N ASN A 146 5.06 -7.52 -7.28
CA ASN A 146 6.46 -7.90 -7.48
C ASN A 146 7.25 -7.92 -6.15
N SER A 147 7.00 -6.95 -5.26
CA SER A 147 7.61 -6.91 -3.94
C SER A 147 7.17 -8.10 -3.08
N GLN A 148 5.88 -8.44 -3.09
CA GLN A 148 5.36 -9.59 -2.34
C GLN A 148 5.92 -10.92 -2.88
N LEU A 149 6.02 -11.07 -4.18
CA LEU A 149 6.63 -12.24 -4.81
C LEU A 149 8.09 -12.41 -4.36
N TYR A 150 8.85 -11.31 -4.30
CA TYR A 150 10.22 -11.32 -3.81
C TYR A 150 10.28 -11.77 -2.33
N ILE A 151 9.47 -11.17 -1.45
CA ILE A 151 9.43 -11.50 -0.03
C ILE A 151 9.10 -12.98 0.18
N THR A 152 8.01 -13.46 -0.43
CA THR A 152 7.52 -14.83 -0.28
C THR A 152 8.58 -15.84 -0.75
N THR A 153 9.23 -15.55 -1.89
CA THR A 153 10.30 -16.40 -2.42
C THR A 153 11.47 -16.48 -1.44
N ARG A 154 11.89 -15.35 -0.87
CA ARG A 154 13.00 -15.30 0.10
C ARG A 154 12.66 -15.96 1.42
N MET A 155 11.44 -15.80 1.90
CA MET A 155 10.97 -16.47 3.12
C MET A 155 10.93 -17.99 2.94
N MET A 156 10.37 -18.50 1.84
CA MET A 156 10.37 -19.93 1.55
C MET A 156 11.78 -20.50 1.45
N PHE A 157 12.67 -19.80 0.79
CA PHE A 157 14.09 -20.16 0.70
C PHE A 157 14.73 -20.22 2.08
N SER A 158 14.54 -19.22 2.93
CA SER A 158 15.08 -19.13 4.27
C SER A 158 14.56 -20.25 5.18
N LEU A 159 13.27 -20.51 5.17
CA LEU A 159 12.63 -21.60 5.92
C LEU A 159 13.18 -22.97 5.50
N SER A 160 13.39 -23.20 4.21
CA SER A 160 14.00 -24.43 3.72
C SER A 160 15.45 -24.58 4.19
N ARG A 161 16.23 -23.50 4.20
CA ARG A 161 17.59 -23.52 4.71
C ARG A 161 17.66 -23.76 6.23
N ALA A 162 16.64 -23.34 6.96
CA ALA A 162 16.48 -23.58 8.40
C ALA A 162 15.89 -24.99 8.71
N GLY A 163 15.63 -25.81 7.70
CA GLY A 163 15.04 -27.15 7.90
C GLY A 163 13.54 -27.15 8.23
N GLN A 164 12.87 -26.00 8.12
CA GLN A 164 11.45 -25.81 8.43
C GLN A 164 10.53 -25.95 7.20
N ALA A 165 11.10 -26.13 6.01
CA ALA A 165 10.38 -26.35 4.76
C ALA A 165 11.13 -27.36 3.87
N PRO A 166 10.47 -27.95 2.85
CA PRO A 166 11.09 -28.92 1.98
C PRO A 166 12.43 -28.47 1.40
N ALA A 167 13.45 -29.33 1.45
CA ALA A 167 14.81 -29.02 1.02
C ALA A 167 14.91 -28.58 -0.46
N ALA A 168 13.93 -28.96 -1.28
CA ALA A 168 13.83 -28.55 -2.68
C ALA A 168 13.71 -27.04 -2.86
N LEU A 169 13.06 -26.33 -1.93
CA LEU A 169 12.89 -24.88 -1.96
C LEU A 169 14.18 -24.11 -1.62
N GLY A 170 15.11 -24.75 -0.92
CA GLY A 170 16.42 -24.21 -0.57
C GLY A 170 17.49 -24.36 -1.66
N ARG A 171 17.14 -24.97 -2.82
CA ARG A 171 18.07 -25.12 -3.94
C ARG A 171 18.13 -23.81 -4.75
N VAL A 172 19.36 -23.41 -5.08
CA VAL A 172 19.59 -22.25 -5.93
C VAL A 172 20.10 -22.69 -7.30
N SER A 173 19.72 -21.93 -8.33
CA SER A 173 20.26 -22.10 -9.68
C SER A 173 21.73 -21.67 -9.75
N ARG A 174 22.40 -21.92 -10.88
CA ARG A 174 23.79 -21.46 -11.14
C ARG A 174 23.93 -19.92 -11.00
N ARG A 175 22.85 -19.16 -11.10
CA ARG A 175 22.80 -17.69 -10.92
C ARG A 175 22.44 -17.27 -9.49
N GLY A 176 22.41 -18.18 -8.52
CA GLY A 176 22.07 -17.87 -7.13
C GLY A 176 20.57 -17.59 -6.87
N ILE A 177 19.69 -17.90 -7.84
CA ILE A 177 18.25 -17.66 -7.72
C ILE A 177 17.56 -18.91 -7.19
N PRO A 178 16.69 -18.85 -6.16
CA PRO A 178 15.92 -19.96 -5.64
C PRO A 178 14.68 -20.23 -6.51
N VAL A 179 14.90 -20.86 -7.68
CA VAL A 179 13.87 -21.05 -8.72
C VAL A 179 12.67 -21.84 -8.22
N ASN A 180 12.90 -22.87 -7.40
CA ASN A 180 11.79 -23.69 -6.88
C ASN A 180 10.91 -22.90 -5.91
N ALA A 181 11.50 -22.08 -5.04
CA ALA A 181 10.75 -21.19 -4.16
C ALA A 181 9.97 -20.14 -4.96
N LEU A 182 10.57 -19.57 -6.01
CA LEU A 182 9.90 -18.65 -6.91
C LEU A 182 8.71 -19.29 -7.63
N ALA A 183 8.90 -20.49 -8.18
CA ALA A 183 7.82 -21.23 -8.86
C ALA A 183 6.66 -21.53 -7.89
N MET A 184 6.96 -21.95 -6.66
CA MET A 184 5.94 -22.21 -5.65
C MET A 184 5.17 -20.93 -5.26
N SER A 185 5.87 -19.80 -5.14
CA SER A 185 5.23 -18.49 -4.91
C SER A 185 4.30 -18.08 -6.06
N CYS A 186 4.72 -18.31 -7.31
CA CYS A 186 3.87 -18.05 -8.48
C CYS A 186 2.63 -18.95 -8.50
N ILE A 187 2.77 -20.22 -8.17
CA ILE A 187 1.63 -21.15 -8.06
C ILE A 187 0.63 -20.64 -7.01
N GLY A 188 1.11 -20.20 -5.84
CA GLY A 188 0.27 -19.62 -4.80
C GLY A 188 -0.54 -18.41 -5.29
N ILE A 189 0.07 -17.54 -6.09
CA ILE A 189 -0.63 -16.39 -6.69
C ILE A 189 -1.71 -16.87 -7.67
N VAL A 190 -1.38 -17.81 -8.56
CA VAL A 190 -2.35 -18.35 -9.53
C VAL A 190 -3.55 -19.00 -8.81
N VAL A 191 -3.29 -19.81 -7.78
CA VAL A 191 -4.34 -20.43 -6.96
C VAL A 191 -5.22 -19.35 -6.30
N SER A 192 -4.62 -18.31 -5.74
CA SER A 192 -5.36 -17.18 -5.13
C SER A 192 -6.26 -16.47 -6.15
N ILE A 193 -5.78 -16.26 -7.37
CA ILE A 193 -6.58 -15.66 -8.45
C ILE A 193 -7.75 -16.57 -8.81
N VAL A 194 -7.51 -17.85 -9.00
CA VAL A 194 -8.58 -18.81 -9.34
C VAL A 194 -9.64 -18.85 -8.26
N LEU A 195 -9.24 -18.88 -6.98
CA LEU A 195 -10.16 -18.88 -5.85
C LEU A 195 -10.96 -17.57 -5.72
N SER A 196 -10.42 -16.46 -6.22
CA SER A 196 -11.14 -15.16 -6.19
C SER A 196 -12.19 -15.03 -7.29
N LEU A 197 -12.20 -15.94 -8.28
CA LEU A 197 -13.17 -15.96 -9.38
C LEU A 197 -14.37 -16.89 -9.10
N VAL A 198 -14.32 -17.65 -8.03
CA VAL A 198 -15.35 -18.59 -7.56
C VAL A 198 -16.10 -18.00 -6.37
#